data_4b9dd33e9fafe30a3390759933b1599c
#
_entry.id   4b9dd33e9fafe30a3390759933b1599c
#
_cell.length_a   1.000
_cell.length_b   1.000
_cell.length_c   1.000
_cell.angle_alpha   90.00
_cell.angle_beta   90.00
_cell.angle_gamma   90.00
#
_symmetry.space_group_name_H-M   'P 1'
#
loop_
_entity.id
_entity.type
_entity.pdbx_description
1 polymer ?
#
loop_
_entity_poly.entity_id
_entity_poly.type
_entity_poly.pdbx_seq_one_letter_code
_entity_poly.pdbx_strand_id
1 'polypeptide(L)' 'MKNEKIKVTSLEIIVTGKREKPYFEIKYKEVGRRDYNIGYSSYDLNNVFAWRDECFEIVNRKRNIFQRLFKDS' A
#
# COMPACT_ATOMS: atom_id res chain seq x y z
N MET A 1 -0.97 23.26 0.41
CA MET A 1 -1.24 22.66 -0.17
C MET A 1 -1.63 21.45 0.14
N LYS A 2 -2.31 20.83 -0.32
CA LYS A 2 -2.76 19.73 -0.01
C LYS A 2 -2.07 18.71 -0.64
N ASN A 3 -1.73 17.73 -0.06
CA ASN A 3 -1.06 16.65 -0.61
C ASN A 3 -2.04 15.69 -1.11
N GLU A 4 -1.98 15.40 -2.36
CA GLU A 4 -2.87 14.43 -2.91
C GLU A 4 -2.29 13.08 -2.75
N LYS A 5 -3.02 12.17 -2.19
CA LYS A 5 -2.53 10.82 -2.02
C LYS A 5 -2.77 10.00 -3.28
N ILE A 6 -1.93 9.01 -3.49
CA ILE A 6 -2.09 8.11 -4.62
C ILE A 6 -3.15 7.10 -4.26
N LYS A 7 -4.20 7.03 -5.06
CA LYS A 7 -5.28 6.09 -4.78
C LYS A 7 -4.96 4.72 -5.32
N VAL A 8 -4.97 3.73 -4.47
CA VAL A 8 -4.58 2.39 -4.86
C VAL A 8 -5.64 1.38 -4.45
N THR A 9 -5.70 0.29 -5.19
CA THR A 9 -6.61 -0.78 -4.85
C THR A 9 -5.91 -1.85 -4.04
N SER A 10 -4.59 -1.86 -4.05
CA SER A 10 -3.86 -2.79 -3.20
C SER A 10 -2.51 -2.20 -2.89
N LEU A 11 -1.97 -2.56 -1.76
CA LEU A 11 -0.69 -2.05 -1.33
C LEU A 11 -0.09 -3.08 -0.38
N GLU A 12 1.17 -3.40 -0.59
CA GLU A 12 1.84 -4.31 0.31
C GLU A 12 3.29 -3.92 0.44
N ILE A 13 3.91 -4.29 1.51
CA ILE A 13 5.29 -3.98 1.77
C ILE A 13 6.10 -5.22 1.51
N ILE A 14 7.08 -5.10 0.63
CA ILE A 14 7.92 -6.21 0.26
C ILE A 14 9.26 -6.05 0.95
N VAL A 15 9.79 -7.13 1.44
CA VAL A 15 11.09 -7.10 2.11
C VAL A 15 12.09 -7.80 1.22
N THR A 16 13.16 -7.10 0.89
CA THR A 16 14.21 -7.69 0.08
C THR A 16 15.54 -7.40 0.80
N GLY A 17 16.63 -7.60 0.13
CA GLY A 17 17.92 -7.34 0.74
C GLY A 17 18.37 -8.51 1.57
N LYS A 18 19.36 -8.25 2.41
CA LYS A 18 19.94 -9.30 3.21
C LYS A 18 19.30 -9.37 4.57
N ARG A 19 19.43 -10.50 5.20
CA ARG A 19 18.88 -10.68 6.51
C ARG A 19 19.37 -9.64 7.48
N GLU A 20 20.65 -9.34 7.43
CA GLU A 20 21.23 -8.37 8.35
C GLU A 20 20.86 -6.95 7.97
N LYS A 21 20.46 -6.74 6.73
CA LYS A 21 20.14 -5.40 6.30
C LYS A 21 18.97 -5.47 5.34
N PRO A 22 17.77 -5.64 5.85
CA PRO A 22 16.59 -5.76 4.98
C PRO A 22 16.23 -4.43 4.34
N TYR A 23 15.73 -4.53 3.14
CA TYR A 23 15.34 -3.36 2.38
C TYR A 23 13.84 -3.46 2.13
N PHE A 24 13.12 -2.41 2.42
CA PHE A 24 11.67 -2.45 2.35
C PHE A 24 11.17 -1.60 1.18
N GLU A 25 10.20 -2.14 0.44
CA GLU A 25 9.66 -1.44 -0.70
C GLU A 25 8.15 -1.52 -0.67
N ILE A 26 7.49 -0.52 -1.22
CA ILE A 26 6.04 -0.55 -1.30
C ILE A 26 5.65 -0.95 -2.71
N LYS A 27 4.84 -2.00 -2.81
CA LYS A 27 4.33 -2.47 -4.08
C LYS A 27 2.85 -2.14 -4.07
N TYR A 28 2.41 -1.37 -5.04
CA TYR A 28 1.04 -0.89 -5.03
C TYR A 28 0.44 -0.92 -6.43
N LYS A 29 -0.87 -0.93 -6.49
CA LYS A 29 -1.57 -0.95 -7.74
C LYS A 29 -2.54 0.20 -7.71
N GLU A 30 -2.38 1.14 -8.62
CA GLU A 30 -3.22 2.31 -8.65
C GLU A 30 -4.60 2.00 -9.18
N VAL A 31 -5.55 2.78 -8.77
CA VAL A 31 -6.91 2.60 -9.23
C VAL A 31 -6.95 2.80 -10.74
N GLY A 32 -7.56 1.88 -11.44
CA GLY A 32 -7.65 1.98 -12.87
C GLY A 32 -6.49 1.42 -13.64
N ARG A 33 -5.48 0.91 -12.92
CA ARG A 33 -4.33 0.34 -13.59
C ARG A 33 -4.28 -1.14 -13.34
N ARG A 34 -3.66 -1.85 -14.26
CA ARG A 34 -3.54 -3.27 -14.11
C ARG A 34 -2.22 -3.68 -13.56
N ASP A 35 -1.20 -2.88 -13.79
CA ASP A 35 0.13 -3.23 -13.38
C ASP A 35 0.46 -2.71 -12.01
N TYR A 36 1.33 -3.40 -11.34
CA TYR A 36 1.80 -2.96 -10.04
C TYR A 36 3.00 -2.04 -10.21
N ASN A 37 3.16 -1.14 -9.28
CA ASN A 37 4.31 -0.27 -9.25
C ASN A 37 5.06 -0.54 -7.96
N ILE A 38 6.36 -0.37 -7.99
CA ILE A 38 7.17 -0.53 -6.80
C ILE A 38 7.95 0.75 -6.61
N GLY A 39 7.85 1.31 -5.42
CA GLY A 39 8.57 2.53 -5.15
C GLY A 39 8.57 2.79 -3.66
N TYR A 40 8.98 3.99 -3.29
CA TYR A 40 8.98 4.38 -1.88
C TYR A 40 9.69 3.32 -1.05
N SER A 41 10.97 3.14 -1.33
CA SER A 41 11.72 2.11 -0.65
C SER A 41 12.73 2.70 0.30
N SER A 42 13.05 1.99 1.35
CA SER A 42 13.98 2.46 2.34
C SER A 42 14.49 1.29 3.17
N TYR A 43 15.63 1.50 3.82
CA TYR A 43 16.12 0.50 4.74
C TYR A 43 15.43 0.68 6.09
N ASP A 44 14.75 1.81 6.28
CA ASP A 44 14.08 2.08 7.53
C ASP A 44 12.59 1.82 7.37
N LEU A 45 12.09 0.80 8.03
CA LEU A 45 10.69 0.43 7.92
C LEU A 45 9.76 1.54 8.36
N ASN A 46 10.19 2.36 9.31
CA ASN A 46 9.36 3.44 9.78
C ASN A 46 9.08 4.45 8.68
N ASN A 47 10.05 4.67 7.79
CA ASN A 47 9.84 5.56 6.68
C ASN A 47 8.78 4.99 5.75
N VAL A 48 8.82 3.69 5.54
CA VAL A 48 7.89 3.04 4.65
C VAL A 48 6.48 3.12 5.21
N PHE A 49 6.34 2.92 6.51
CA PHE A 49 5.04 3.00 7.15
C PHE A 49 4.48 4.42 7.04
N ALA A 50 5.34 5.41 7.22
CA ALA A 50 4.89 6.80 7.13
C ALA A 50 4.41 7.12 5.72
N TRP A 51 5.15 6.65 4.71
CA TRP A 51 4.74 6.88 3.34
C TRP A 51 3.42 6.18 3.04
N ARG A 52 3.25 4.98 3.58
CA ARG A 52 2.02 4.25 3.35
C ARG A 52 0.83 5.05 3.87
N ASP A 53 0.98 5.67 5.02
CA ASP A 53 -0.10 6.42 5.60
C ASP A 53 -0.29 7.79 4.98
N GLU A 54 0.80 8.42 4.59
CA GLU A 54 0.73 9.78 4.10
C GLU A 54 0.64 9.95 2.61
N CYS A 55 1.14 9.00 1.86
CA CYS A 55 1.20 9.12 0.41
C CYS A 55 0.18 8.27 -0.32
N PHE A 56 -0.43 7.32 0.34
CA PHE A 56 -1.34 6.40 -0.32
C PHE A 56 -2.70 6.35 0.36
N GLU A 57 -3.72 6.14 -0.45
CA GLU A 57 -5.07 5.99 0.07
C GLU A 57 -5.64 4.73 -0.53
N ILE A 58 -6.03 3.77 0.27
CA ILE A 58 -6.56 2.51 -0.24
C ILE A 58 -8.03 2.64 -0.51
N VAL A 59 -8.40 2.42 -1.76
CA VAL A 59 -9.79 2.53 -2.18
C VAL A 59 -10.26 1.12 -2.46
N ASN A 60 -11.24 0.67 -1.73
CA ASN A 60 -11.66 -0.70 -1.87
C ASN A 60 -13.16 -0.87 -1.78
N ARG A 61 -13.87 -0.61 -2.85
CA ARG A 61 -15.29 -0.73 -2.87
C ARG A 61 -15.80 -2.11 -2.70
N LYS A 62 -15.20 -3.04 -3.32
CA LYS A 62 -15.64 -4.41 -3.22
C LYS A 62 -15.53 -4.94 -1.84
N ARG A 63 -14.53 -4.49 -1.15
CA ARG A 63 -14.34 -4.94 0.17
C ARG A 63 -15.48 -4.54 1.07
N ASN A 64 -16.01 -3.38 0.87
CA ASN A 64 -17.10 -2.91 1.68
C ASN A 64 -18.30 -3.83 1.56
N ILE A 65 -18.61 -4.22 0.36
CA ILE A 65 -19.73 -5.11 0.14
C ILE A 65 -19.48 -6.43 0.81
N PHE A 66 -18.28 -6.91 0.68
CA PHE A 66 -17.93 -8.16 1.25
C PHE A 66 -18.06 -8.14 2.75
N GLN A 67 -17.62 -7.08 3.38
CA GLN A 67 -17.71 -6.97 4.79
C GLN A 67 -19.11 -6.95 5.27
N ARG A 68 -19.99 -6.36 4.52
CA ARG A 68 -21.34 -6.33 4.91
C ARG A 68 -21.93 -7.71 4.96
N LEU A 69 -21.58 -8.54 4.02
CA LEU A 69 -22.06 -9.89 4.01
C LEU A 69 -21.60 -10.64 5.22
N PHE A 70 -20.38 -10.44 5.58
CA PHE A 70 -19.85 -11.13 6.72
C PHE A 70 -20.54 -10.69 7.99
N LYS A 71 -20.82 -9.46 8.10
CA LYS A 71 -21.42 -8.97 9.27
C LYS A 71 -22.80 -9.50 9.43
N ASP A 72 -23.48 -9.69 8.37
CA ASP A 72 -24.82 -10.20 8.45
C ASP A 72 -24.86 -11.66 8.82
N SER A 73 -23.82 -12.34 8.63
CA SER A 73 -23.85 -13.77 8.97
C SER A 73 -23.36 -14.04 10.40
#